data_e2011ff6199b2929e4199f1eef93ecbb
#
_entry.id   e2011ff6199b2929e4199f1eef93ecbb
#
_cell.length_a   1.000
_cell.length_b   1.000
_cell.length_c   1.000
_cell.angle_alpha   90.00
_cell.angle_beta   90.00
_cell.angle_gamma   90.00
#
_symmetry.space_group_name_H-M   'P 1'
#
loop_
_entity.id
_entity.type
_entity.pdbx_description
1 polymer ?
#
loop_
_entity_poly.entity_id
_entity_poly.type
_entity_poly.pdbx_seq_one_letter_code
_entity_poly.pdbx_strand_id
1 'polypeptide(L)'
;MREAVIVSAVRTPLGGFNGALAGIGATELGGKVIAEAVKRANVPAERVNEVIMGLVLPCGYGQNPAKQAAIKAGLPWQVECFTINKVCGSALKAVMLAAQAVQTGDADVVVAGGMENMSAAPYYLEKARFGYRMGPGQIQDHMVHDGLWDIVNDFHMGISNELCSEKYNISREVQDRYALASYQRALAAIAAGRFKKEILPVAIPQRKGEPKIFDTDECPRETSIEALSKMGAAFQKGGVTTAGNASVISDGAAAVVVMSRQAAEELGCEILATIGAQASYGIDMKYVLVAPIWAVPKVLAKEGLAIDQVDLFEINEAFAGSTCAVMQALELDPEKTNVNGGSVALGHPIGASGCRVLVTLIHEMIRRDSKTGVASLCLGGGEAVALVVKR
;
A
#
# COMPACT_ATOMS: atom_id res chain seq x y z
N MET A 1 -16.05 -7.24 -22.59
CA MET A 1 -16.07 -6.77 -21.17
C MET A 1 -16.12 -5.26 -21.20
N ARG A 2 -16.81 -4.64 -20.23
CA ARG A 2 -16.85 -3.17 -20.07
C ARG A 2 -15.44 -2.68 -19.66
N GLU A 3 -15.10 -1.47 -20.06
CA GLU A 3 -13.82 -0.89 -19.69
C GLU A 3 -13.92 -0.23 -18.29
N ALA A 4 -13.00 -0.59 -17.40
CA ALA A 4 -12.91 -0.01 -16.07
C ALA A 4 -11.88 1.12 -16.05
N VAL A 5 -12.26 2.29 -15.56
CA VAL A 5 -11.43 3.49 -15.48
C VAL A 5 -11.32 4.00 -14.04
N ILE A 6 -10.22 4.68 -13.74
CA ILE A 6 -10.00 5.39 -12.49
C ILE A 6 -10.24 6.88 -12.73
N VAL A 7 -11.16 7.47 -11.98
CA VAL A 7 -11.54 8.88 -12.10
C VAL A 7 -11.11 9.72 -10.91
N SER A 8 -10.64 9.09 -9.84
CA SER A 8 -10.07 9.79 -8.68
C SER A 8 -9.05 8.89 -7.99
N ALA A 9 -7.98 9.49 -7.46
CA ALA A 9 -6.92 8.81 -6.74
C ALA A 9 -6.39 9.72 -5.62
N VAL A 10 -6.52 9.28 -4.35
CA VAL A 10 -6.20 10.09 -3.18
C VAL A 10 -5.64 9.24 -2.05
N ARG A 11 -4.76 9.81 -1.24
CA ARG A 11 -4.24 9.19 -0.02
C ARG A 11 -4.11 10.20 1.11
N THR A 12 -4.04 9.73 2.35
CA THR A 12 -3.55 10.55 3.45
C THR A 12 -2.03 10.74 3.32
N PRO A 13 -1.42 11.73 3.98
CA PRO A 13 -0.01 11.62 4.33
C PRO A 13 0.18 10.37 5.20
N LEU A 14 1.38 9.79 5.21
CA LEU A 14 1.70 8.62 6.01
C LEU A 14 2.32 9.05 7.34
N GLY A 15 1.71 8.58 8.44
CA GLY A 15 2.25 8.74 9.79
C GLY A 15 3.23 7.62 10.12
N GLY A 16 4.30 7.93 10.83
CA GLY A 16 5.22 6.93 11.37
C GLY A 16 4.60 6.14 12.52
N PHE A 17 5.27 5.06 12.94
CA PHE A 17 4.85 4.27 14.09
C PHE A 17 4.79 5.13 15.37
N ASN A 18 3.64 5.14 16.03
CA ASN A 18 3.33 6.03 17.15
C ASN A 18 3.47 7.53 16.81
N GLY A 19 3.38 7.88 15.51
CA GLY A 19 3.50 9.25 15.02
C GLY A 19 2.17 10.00 14.93
N ALA A 20 2.11 10.93 13.98
CA ALA A 20 1.04 11.91 13.87
C ALA A 20 -0.36 11.30 13.71
N LEU A 21 -0.50 10.13 13.06
CA LEU A 21 -1.78 9.48 12.81
C LEU A 21 -2.16 8.41 13.86
N ALA A 22 -1.29 8.10 14.84
CA ALA A 22 -1.50 7.01 15.79
C ALA A 22 -2.84 7.07 16.55
N GLY A 23 -3.32 8.28 16.84
CA GLY A 23 -4.59 8.51 17.54
C GLY A 23 -5.85 8.49 16.65
N ILE A 24 -5.72 8.27 15.33
CA ILE A 24 -6.85 8.30 14.38
C ILE A 24 -7.09 6.88 13.87
N GLY A 25 -8.23 6.28 14.22
CA GLY A 25 -8.54 4.90 13.83
C GLY A 25 -8.55 4.67 12.32
N ALA A 26 -8.18 3.46 11.87
CA ALA A 26 -8.12 3.12 10.44
C ALA A 26 -9.44 3.42 9.70
N THR A 27 -10.60 3.11 10.31
CA THR A 27 -11.91 3.39 9.69
C THR A 27 -12.22 4.89 9.58
N GLU A 28 -11.58 5.73 10.40
CA GLU A 28 -11.69 7.19 10.27
C GLU A 28 -10.80 7.70 9.13
N LEU A 29 -9.56 7.23 9.04
CA LEU A 29 -8.68 7.52 7.91
C LEU A 29 -9.30 7.04 6.59
N GLY A 30 -9.86 5.83 6.57
CA GLY A 30 -10.60 5.28 5.43
C GLY A 30 -11.78 6.15 5.02
N GLY A 31 -12.60 6.59 5.99
CA GLY A 31 -13.72 7.49 5.72
C GLY A 31 -13.30 8.80 5.07
N LYS A 32 -12.19 9.38 5.54
CA LYS A 32 -11.65 10.64 4.96
C LYS A 32 -11.23 10.47 3.51
N VAL A 33 -10.50 9.42 3.15
CA VAL A 33 -10.06 9.19 1.76
C VAL A 33 -11.21 8.78 0.84
N ILE A 34 -12.19 8.02 1.32
CA ILE A 34 -13.42 7.69 0.56
C ILE A 34 -14.18 8.98 0.22
N ALA A 35 -14.46 9.81 1.24
CA ALA A 35 -15.18 11.07 1.04
C ALA A 35 -14.47 11.99 0.02
N GLU A 36 -13.17 12.14 0.17
CA GLU A 36 -12.39 12.98 -0.74
C GLU A 36 -12.28 12.38 -2.14
N ALA A 37 -12.13 11.06 -2.28
CA ALA A 37 -12.08 10.39 -3.58
C ALA A 37 -13.39 10.60 -4.36
N VAL A 38 -14.54 10.41 -3.72
CA VAL A 38 -15.87 10.62 -4.31
C VAL A 38 -16.06 12.10 -4.68
N LYS A 39 -15.68 13.02 -3.80
CA LYS A 39 -15.72 14.46 -4.05
C LYS A 39 -14.86 14.88 -5.23
N ARG A 40 -13.60 14.43 -5.32
CA ARG A 40 -12.69 14.74 -6.44
C ARG A 40 -13.18 14.15 -7.76
N ALA A 41 -13.81 12.99 -7.71
CA ALA A 41 -14.44 12.38 -8.89
C ALA A 41 -15.69 13.16 -9.37
N ASN A 42 -16.23 14.06 -8.55
CA ASN A 42 -17.51 14.73 -8.77
C ASN A 42 -18.66 13.72 -9.00
N VAL A 43 -18.64 12.61 -8.27
CA VAL A 43 -19.65 11.56 -8.33
C VAL A 43 -20.66 11.78 -7.22
N PRO A 44 -21.98 11.80 -7.51
CA PRO A 44 -23.01 11.81 -6.46
C PRO A 44 -22.89 10.57 -5.58
N ALA A 45 -23.00 10.75 -4.26
CA ALA A 45 -22.84 9.67 -3.29
C ALA A 45 -23.80 8.49 -3.53
N GLU A 46 -25.01 8.78 -4.05
CA GLU A 46 -26.05 7.81 -4.39
C GLU A 46 -25.71 6.95 -5.61
N ARG A 47 -24.73 7.36 -6.41
CA ARG A 47 -24.23 6.59 -7.57
C ARG A 47 -23.17 5.58 -7.21
N VAL A 48 -22.62 5.62 -5.98
CA VAL A 48 -21.67 4.62 -5.49
C VAL A 48 -22.42 3.31 -5.19
N ASN A 49 -22.07 2.25 -5.88
CA ASN A 49 -22.66 0.92 -5.68
C ASN A 49 -21.99 0.19 -4.53
N GLU A 50 -20.65 0.22 -4.48
CA GLU A 50 -19.88 -0.61 -3.56
C GLU A 50 -18.63 0.10 -3.03
N VAL A 51 -18.20 -0.28 -1.81
CA VAL A 51 -16.92 0.13 -1.21
C VAL A 51 -16.11 -1.10 -0.80
N ILE A 52 -14.90 -1.23 -1.33
CA ILE A 52 -13.99 -2.34 -1.04
C ILE A 52 -12.72 -1.78 -0.39
N MET A 53 -12.51 -2.04 0.91
CA MET A 53 -11.35 -1.52 1.63
C MET A 53 -10.47 -2.62 2.20
N GLY A 54 -9.18 -2.55 1.90
CA GLY A 54 -8.16 -3.36 2.55
C GLY A 54 -7.95 -2.96 4.00
N LEU A 55 -7.84 -3.95 4.89
CA LEU A 55 -7.44 -3.79 6.29
C LEU A 55 -6.85 -5.12 6.77
N VAL A 56 -5.62 -5.11 7.23
CA VAL A 56 -4.91 -6.33 7.67
C VAL A 56 -5.05 -6.55 9.16
N LEU A 57 -5.14 -5.49 9.94
CA LEU A 57 -5.16 -5.51 11.39
C LEU A 57 -6.54 -5.08 11.94
N PRO A 58 -7.61 -5.90 11.74
CA PRO A 58 -8.98 -5.50 12.06
C PRO A 58 -9.35 -5.70 13.53
N CYS A 59 -8.48 -6.25 14.36
CA CYS A 59 -8.81 -6.53 15.76
C CYS A 59 -9.24 -5.27 16.49
N GLY A 60 -10.40 -5.32 17.14
CA GLY A 60 -10.97 -4.19 17.89
C GLY A 60 -11.80 -3.19 17.08
N TYR A 61 -11.80 -3.24 15.75
CA TYR A 61 -12.62 -2.34 14.93
C TYR A 61 -14.10 -2.70 14.83
N GLY A 62 -14.50 -3.90 15.30
CA GLY A 62 -15.89 -4.35 15.21
C GLY A 62 -16.25 -4.87 13.81
N GLN A 63 -17.57 -4.91 13.53
CA GLN A 63 -18.07 -5.49 12.28
C GLN A 63 -17.80 -4.60 11.08
N ASN A 64 -17.38 -5.21 9.98
CA ASN A 64 -17.24 -4.60 8.64
C ASN A 64 -16.60 -3.21 8.64
N PRO A 65 -15.29 -3.09 8.87
CA PRO A 65 -14.58 -1.82 8.89
C PRO A 65 -14.77 -0.98 7.62
N ALA A 66 -14.90 -1.61 6.43
CA ALA A 66 -15.18 -0.90 5.19
C ALA A 66 -16.54 -0.17 5.23
N LYS A 67 -17.57 -0.82 5.80
CA LYS A 67 -18.89 -0.19 6.00
C LYS A 67 -18.82 0.97 6.97
N GLN A 68 -18.06 0.82 8.04
CA GLN A 68 -17.84 1.92 9.00
C GLN A 68 -17.19 3.12 8.31
N ALA A 69 -16.15 2.88 7.48
CA ALA A 69 -15.48 3.94 6.71
C ALA A 69 -16.43 4.60 5.71
N ALA A 70 -17.23 3.82 4.98
CA ALA A 70 -18.23 4.33 4.03
C ALA A 70 -19.26 5.26 4.71
N ILE A 71 -19.79 4.86 5.88
CA ILE A 71 -20.71 5.70 6.65
C ILE A 71 -20.03 6.97 7.18
N LYS A 72 -18.79 6.87 7.67
CA LYS A 72 -18.00 8.05 8.08
C LYS A 72 -17.69 9.00 6.91
N ALA A 73 -17.64 8.46 5.69
CA ALA A 73 -17.51 9.25 4.46
C ALA A 73 -18.80 9.97 4.05
N GLY A 74 -19.92 9.69 4.70
CA GLY A 74 -21.24 10.24 4.35
C GLY A 74 -21.94 9.52 3.20
N LEU A 75 -21.50 8.31 2.83
CA LEU A 75 -22.20 7.52 1.81
C LEU A 75 -23.54 6.96 2.34
N PRO A 76 -24.54 6.76 1.46
CA PRO A 76 -25.82 6.17 1.84
C PRO A 76 -25.70 4.79 2.48
N TRP A 77 -26.64 4.44 3.38
CA TRP A 77 -26.69 3.15 4.05
C TRP A 77 -26.83 1.95 3.10
N GLN A 78 -27.37 2.20 1.92
CA GLN A 78 -27.61 1.19 0.88
C GLN A 78 -26.33 0.72 0.19
N VAL A 79 -25.26 1.53 0.21
CA VAL A 79 -23.98 1.19 -0.41
C VAL A 79 -23.45 -0.11 0.19
N GLU A 80 -23.21 -1.11 -0.65
CA GLU A 80 -22.62 -2.38 -0.24
C GLU A 80 -21.15 -2.20 0.10
N CYS A 81 -20.66 -2.94 1.10
CA CYS A 81 -19.29 -2.79 1.55
C CYS A 81 -18.72 -4.12 2.03
N PHE A 82 -17.47 -4.38 1.72
CA PHE A 82 -16.72 -5.43 2.40
C PHE A 82 -15.26 -5.05 2.65
N THR A 83 -14.71 -5.65 3.70
CA THR A 83 -13.29 -5.51 4.06
C THR A 83 -12.52 -6.71 3.55
N ILE A 84 -11.38 -6.47 2.89
CA ILE A 84 -10.53 -7.53 2.36
C ILE A 84 -9.18 -7.55 3.07
N ASN A 85 -8.72 -8.78 3.38
CA ASN A 85 -7.36 -9.02 3.84
C ASN A 85 -6.63 -9.92 2.85
N LYS A 86 -5.64 -9.38 2.17
CA LYS A 86 -4.64 -10.07 1.36
C LYS A 86 -3.26 -9.51 1.73
N VAL A 87 -3.05 -9.34 3.04
CA VAL A 87 -1.85 -8.74 3.65
C VAL A 87 -1.47 -7.43 2.92
N CYS A 88 -0.20 -7.20 2.59
CA CYS A 88 0.26 -5.95 1.96
C CYS A 88 -0.42 -5.64 0.61
N GLY A 89 -0.94 -6.65 -0.08
CA GLY A 89 -1.65 -6.52 -1.35
C GLY A 89 -3.12 -6.17 -1.23
N SER A 90 -3.70 -6.05 -0.03
CA SER A 90 -5.15 -5.88 0.21
C SER A 90 -5.75 -4.74 -0.61
N ALA A 91 -5.19 -3.55 -0.53
CA ALA A 91 -5.75 -2.39 -1.22
C ALA A 91 -5.62 -2.47 -2.76
N LEU A 92 -4.52 -3.03 -3.30
CA LEU A 92 -4.42 -3.23 -4.75
C LEU A 92 -5.39 -4.32 -5.21
N LYS A 93 -5.57 -5.38 -4.40
CA LYS A 93 -6.58 -6.41 -4.68
C LYS A 93 -8.00 -5.85 -4.60
N ALA A 94 -8.29 -4.91 -3.70
CA ALA A 94 -9.56 -4.19 -3.67
C ALA A 94 -9.82 -3.47 -5.01
N VAL A 95 -8.83 -2.76 -5.55
CA VAL A 95 -8.93 -2.11 -6.88
C VAL A 95 -9.13 -3.14 -7.99
N MET A 96 -8.43 -4.27 -7.94
CA MET A 96 -8.59 -5.36 -8.92
C MET A 96 -10.02 -5.95 -8.89
N LEU A 97 -10.62 -6.10 -7.70
CA LEU A 97 -12.00 -6.58 -7.54
C LEU A 97 -13.01 -5.54 -8.02
N ALA A 98 -12.80 -4.26 -7.70
CA ALA A 98 -13.61 -3.16 -8.20
C ALA A 98 -13.63 -3.12 -9.74
N ALA A 99 -12.46 -3.27 -10.37
CA ALA A 99 -12.38 -3.36 -11.83
C ALA A 99 -13.14 -4.58 -12.38
N GLN A 100 -13.07 -5.73 -11.70
CA GLN A 100 -13.80 -6.94 -12.09
C GLN A 100 -15.33 -6.72 -11.99
N ALA A 101 -15.83 -6.15 -10.87
CA ALA A 101 -17.25 -5.84 -10.71
C ALA A 101 -17.76 -4.88 -11.82
N VAL A 102 -16.97 -3.86 -12.16
CA VAL A 102 -17.28 -2.96 -13.28
C VAL A 102 -17.27 -3.69 -14.63
N GLN A 103 -16.26 -4.54 -14.88
CA GLN A 103 -16.10 -5.27 -16.15
C GLN A 103 -17.21 -6.30 -16.38
N THR A 104 -17.71 -6.95 -15.31
CA THR A 104 -18.83 -7.92 -15.37
C THR A 104 -20.20 -7.24 -15.43
N GLY A 105 -20.28 -5.97 -15.04
CA GLY A 105 -21.54 -5.21 -15.01
C GLY A 105 -22.31 -5.31 -13.70
N ASP A 106 -21.68 -5.88 -12.65
CA ASP A 106 -22.28 -5.97 -11.31
C ASP A 106 -22.35 -4.60 -10.63
N ALA A 107 -21.42 -3.69 -10.97
CA ALA A 107 -21.39 -2.32 -10.48
C ALA A 107 -20.98 -1.34 -11.58
N ASP A 108 -21.42 -0.08 -11.46
CA ASP A 108 -20.99 1.04 -12.33
C ASP A 108 -19.92 1.89 -11.66
N VAL A 109 -20.02 2.08 -10.35
CA VAL A 109 -19.14 2.94 -9.56
C VAL A 109 -18.74 2.22 -8.27
N VAL A 110 -17.46 1.99 -8.09
CA VAL A 110 -16.90 1.34 -6.90
C VAL A 110 -15.80 2.21 -6.30
N VAL A 111 -15.86 2.46 -5.01
CA VAL A 111 -14.73 3.04 -4.27
C VAL A 111 -13.86 1.90 -3.74
N ALA A 112 -12.59 1.88 -4.12
CA ALA A 112 -11.67 0.83 -3.73
C ALA A 112 -10.39 1.41 -3.14
N GLY A 113 -9.86 0.75 -2.10
CA GLY A 113 -8.64 1.23 -1.46
C GLY A 113 -8.24 0.41 -0.25
N GLY A 114 -7.63 1.07 0.71
CA GLY A 114 -7.27 0.45 1.98
C GLY A 114 -6.97 1.49 3.06
N MET A 115 -7.00 1.02 4.28
CA MET A 115 -6.78 1.80 5.48
C MET A 115 -6.03 0.94 6.50
N GLU A 116 -5.08 1.51 7.19
CA GLU A 116 -4.35 0.81 8.24
C GLU A 116 -3.91 1.77 9.32
N ASN A 117 -4.02 1.37 10.57
CA ASN A 117 -3.34 2.03 11.68
C ASN A 117 -2.58 0.96 12.46
N MET A 118 -1.29 0.80 12.13
CA MET A 118 -0.43 -0.20 12.75
C MET A 118 -0.08 0.21 14.18
N SER A 119 -0.03 1.51 14.46
CA SER A 119 0.24 2.05 15.80
C SER A 119 -0.85 1.69 16.81
N ALA A 120 -2.11 1.56 16.37
CA ALA A 120 -3.25 1.23 17.21
C ALA A 120 -3.60 -0.27 17.23
N ALA A 121 -2.79 -1.13 16.60
CA ALA A 121 -3.00 -2.57 16.63
C ALA A 121 -2.93 -3.08 18.08
N PRO A 122 -3.98 -3.76 18.59
CA PRO A 122 -4.01 -4.19 19.99
C PRO A 122 -3.17 -5.44 20.22
N TYR A 123 -2.86 -5.68 21.48
CA TYR A 123 -2.41 -6.99 21.95
C TYR A 123 -3.63 -7.85 22.33
N TYR A 124 -3.52 -9.19 22.19
CA TYR A 124 -4.59 -10.10 22.53
C TYR A 124 -4.11 -11.33 23.34
N LEU A 125 -5.06 -12.01 23.96
CA LEU A 125 -4.86 -13.20 24.77
C LEU A 125 -5.57 -14.39 24.08
N GLU A 126 -4.82 -15.27 23.43
CA GLU A 126 -5.37 -16.39 22.64
C GLU A 126 -6.29 -17.32 23.46
N LYS A 127 -5.88 -17.64 24.67
CA LYS A 127 -6.57 -18.63 25.53
C LYS A 127 -7.57 -18.00 26.50
N ALA A 128 -7.79 -16.68 26.45
CA ALA A 128 -8.64 -15.98 27.43
C ALA A 128 -10.08 -16.52 27.44
N ARG A 129 -10.65 -16.88 26.30
CA ARG A 129 -12.01 -17.41 26.19
C ARG A 129 -12.17 -18.76 26.91
N PHE A 130 -11.15 -19.61 26.91
CA PHE A 130 -11.15 -20.91 27.56
C PHE A 130 -10.56 -20.88 28.99
N GLY A 131 -9.91 -19.77 29.34
CA GLY A 131 -9.27 -19.51 30.63
C GLY A 131 -7.83 -19.99 30.72
N TYR A 132 -7.04 -19.25 31.47
CA TYR A 132 -5.67 -19.61 31.89
C TYR A 132 -5.77 -20.29 33.27
N ARG A 133 -5.86 -21.61 33.28
CA ARG A 133 -6.14 -22.39 34.49
C ARG A 133 -5.03 -22.37 35.52
N MET A 134 -3.77 -22.38 35.08
CA MET A 134 -2.58 -22.40 35.95
C MET A 134 -1.34 -21.99 35.17
N GLY A 135 -0.44 -21.26 35.80
CA GLY A 135 0.82 -20.78 35.22
C GLY A 135 0.68 -19.47 34.42
N PRO A 136 1.81 -18.95 33.91
CA PRO A 136 1.81 -17.71 33.12
C PRO A 136 1.13 -17.87 31.76
N GLY A 137 0.60 -16.77 31.25
CA GLY A 137 0.11 -16.65 29.87
C GLY A 137 0.95 -15.65 29.07
N GLN A 138 0.93 -15.76 27.77
CA GLN A 138 1.52 -14.76 26.86
C GLN A 138 0.45 -13.87 26.28
N ILE A 139 0.79 -12.62 26.03
CA ILE A 139 0.01 -11.71 25.18
C ILE A 139 0.68 -11.66 23.82
N GLN A 140 -0.14 -11.70 22.76
CA GLN A 140 0.33 -11.62 21.39
C GLN A 140 0.17 -10.19 20.86
N ASP A 141 1.18 -9.69 20.17
CA ASP A 141 1.12 -8.45 19.42
C ASP A 141 0.41 -8.72 18.08
N HIS A 142 -0.80 -8.17 17.90
CA HIS A 142 -1.58 -8.35 16.68
C HIS A 142 -0.84 -7.86 15.42
N MET A 143 -0.11 -6.75 15.53
CA MET A 143 0.66 -6.20 14.40
C MET A 143 1.75 -7.18 13.95
N VAL A 144 2.50 -7.73 14.89
CA VAL A 144 3.59 -8.66 14.59
C VAL A 144 3.05 -9.99 14.14
N HIS A 145 2.17 -10.61 14.93
CA HIS A 145 1.70 -11.98 14.72
C HIS A 145 0.88 -12.13 13.42
N ASP A 146 -0.06 -11.22 13.18
CA ASP A 146 -0.98 -11.35 12.05
C ASP A 146 -0.53 -10.56 10.80
N GLY A 147 0.36 -9.59 10.96
CA GLY A 147 0.83 -8.73 9.86
C GLY A 147 2.25 -8.98 9.38
N LEU A 148 3.19 -9.36 10.28
CA LEU A 148 4.63 -9.34 10.00
C LEU A 148 5.34 -10.69 10.22
N TRP A 149 4.62 -11.74 10.62
CA TRP A 149 5.17 -13.06 10.91
C TRP A 149 4.78 -14.09 9.87
N ASP A 150 5.74 -14.86 9.38
CA ASP A 150 5.47 -16.07 8.60
C ASP A 150 5.16 -17.20 9.56
N ILE A 151 3.88 -17.53 9.69
CA ILE A 151 3.40 -18.53 10.64
C ILE A 151 3.75 -19.97 10.22
N VAL A 152 4.06 -20.20 8.95
CA VAL A 152 4.42 -21.53 8.42
C VAL A 152 5.90 -21.83 8.67
N ASN A 153 6.76 -20.84 8.44
CA ASN A 153 8.19 -20.98 8.61
C ASN A 153 8.70 -20.45 9.97
N ASP A 154 7.77 -19.89 10.80
CA ASP A 154 8.02 -19.39 12.15
C ASP A 154 9.12 -18.33 12.25
N PHE A 155 9.01 -17.28 11.45
CA PHE A 155 9.92 -16.14 11.49
C PHE A 155 9.28 -14.80 11.04
N HIS A 156 9.91 -13.70 11.47
CA HIS A 156 9.53 -12.35 11.05
C HIS A 156 9.89 -12.08 9.57
N MET A 157 9.10 -11.23 8.87
CA MET A 157 9.35 -10.86 7.47
C MET A 157 10.78 -10.33 7.20
N GLY A 158 11.44 -9.76 8.20
CA GLY A 158 12.85 -9.38 8.07
C GLY A 158 13.79 -10.55 7.79
N ILE A 159 13.50 -11.73 8.33
CA ILE A 159 14.26 -12.97 8.02
C ILE A 159 13.99 -13.39 6.57
N SER A 160 12.76 -13.23 6.07
CA SER A 160 12.49 -13.45 4.63
C SER A 160 13.36 -12.54 3.76
N ASN A 161 13.60 -11.27 4.17
CA ASN A 161 14.51 -10.38 3.44
C ASN A 161 15.97 -10.86 3.50
N GLU A 162 16.44 -11.40 4.63
CA GLU A 162 17.76 -12.02 4.72
C GLU A 162 17.90 -13.19 3.73
N LEU A 163 16.91 -14.09 3.70
CA LEU A 163 16.88 -15.24 2.79
C LEU A 163 16.81 -14.83 1.32
N CYS A 164 16.02 -13.81 1.00
CA CYS A 164 15.94 -13.26 -0.36
C CYS A 164 17.25 -12.59 -0.76
N SER A 165 17.88 -11.85 0.16
CA SER A 165 19.16 -11.16 -0.08
C SER A 165 20.28 -12.16 -0.33
N GLU A 166 20.35 -13.24 0.44
CA GLU A 166 21.28 -14.34 0.23
C GLU A 166 21.07 -15.00 -1.14
N LYS A 167 19.83 -15.39 -1.45
CA LYS A 167 19.47 -16.08 -2.69
C LYS A 167 19.83 -15.28 -3.95
N TYR A 168 19.67 -13.96 -3.91
CA TYR A 168 19.92 -13.06 -5.04
C TYR A 168 21.26 -12.31 -4.94
N ASN A 169 22.11 -12.64 -3.95
CA ASN A 169 23.40 -12.00 -3.70
C ASN A 169 23.31 -10.47 -3.52
N ILE A 170 22.29 -9.99 -2.81
CA ILE A 170 22.11 -8.58 -2.49
C ILE A 170 22.84 -8.24 -1.20
N SER A 171 23.98 -7.57 -1.31
CA SER A 171 24.77 -7.20 -0.15
C SER A 171 24.13 -6.09 0.70
N ARG A 172 24.62 -5.93 1.93
CA ARG A 172 24.25 -4.83 2.82
C ARG A 172 24.46 -3.45 2.15
N GLU A 173 25.58 -3.28 1.47
CA GLU A 173 25.92 -2.02 0.80
C GLU A 173 24.94 -1.69 -0.31
N VAL A 174 24.51 -2.67 -1.11
CA VAL A 174 23.49 -2.49 -2.16
C VAL A 174 22.18 -2.04 -1.55
N GLN A 175 21.75 -2.67 -0.44
CA GLN A 175 20.52 -2.32 0.27
C GLN A 175 20.57 -0.89 0.84
N ASP A 176 21.68 -0.52 1.47
CA ASP A 176 21.85 0.80 2.07
C ASP A 176 21.91 1.89 0.99
N ARG A 177 22.54 1.66 -0.16
CA ARG A 177 22.53 2.59 -1.30
C ARG A 177 21.12 2.77 -1.88
N TYR A 178 20.37 1.68 -2.01
CA TYR A 178 18.98 1.74 -2.46
C TYR A 178 18.11 2.53 -1.47
N ALA A 179 18.23 2.23 -0.17
CA ALA A 179 17.51 2.94 0.87
C ALA A 179 17.82 4.45 0.85
N LEU A 180 19.09 4.82 0.74
CA LEU A 180 19.52 6.22 0.59
C LEU A 180 18.85 6.88 -0.61
N ALA A 181 18.83 6.22 -1.77
CA ALA A 181 18.16 6.73 -2.97
C ALA A 181 16.65 6.90 -2.75
N SER A 182 15.97 5.96 -2.06
CA SER A 182 14.55 6.09 -1.72
C SER A 182 14.30 7.31 -0.82
N TYR A 183 15.10 7.53 0.24
CA TYR A 183 15.00 8.73 1.09
C TYR A 183 15.23 10.02 0.29
N GLN A 184 16.27 10.08 -0.54
CA GLN A 184 16.60 11.26 -1.35
C GLN A 184 15.48 11.59 -2.35
N ARG A 185 14.92 10.56 -3.02
CA ARG A 185 13.81 10.71 -3.96
C ARG A 185 12.54 11.21 -3.26
N ALA A 186 12.23 10.66 -2.08
CA ALA A 186 11.07 11.09 -1.29
C ALA A 186 11.20 12.55 -0.84
N LEU A 187 12.35 12.94 -0.29
CA LEU A 187 12.61 14.34 0.11
C LEU A 187 12.57 15.30 -1.07
N ALA A 188 13.14 14.92 -2.21
CA ALA A 188 13.09 15.73 -3.44
C ALA A 188 11.65 15.85 -3.98
N ALA A 189 10.84 14.79 -3.90
CA ALA A 189 9.44 14.81 -4.29
C ALA A 189 8.60 15.72 -3.39
N ILE A 190 8.83 15.68 -2.06
CA ILE A 190 8.20 16.56 -1.08
C ILE A 190 8.58 18.03 -1.36
N ALA A 191 9.87 18.31 -1.49
CA ALA A 191 10.35 19.66 -1.74
C ALA A 191 9.81 20.25 -3.06
N ALA A 192 9.69 19.41 -4.10
CA ALA A 192 9.11 19.79 -5.39
C ALA A 192 7.57 19.83 -5.38
N GLY A 193 6.91 19.47 -4.28
CA GLY A 193 5.45 19.46 -4.14
C GLY A 193 4.76 18.39 -5.00
N ARG A 194 5.45 17.31 -5.38
CA ARG A 194 4.91 16.27 -6.28
C ARG A 194 3.73 15.54 -5.66
N PHE A 195 3.70 15.38 -4.33
CA PHE A 195 2.62 14.69 -3.60
C PHE A 195 1.40 15.57 -3.30
N LYS A 196 1.45 16.90 -3.53
CA LYS A 196 0.36 17.82 -3.15
C LYS A 196 -1.00 17.47 -3.75
N LYS A 197 -1.03 16.94 -4.99
CA LYS A 197 -2.27 16.58 -5.66
C LYS A 197 -2.85 15.26 -5.17
N GLU A 198 -2.02 14.34 -4.68
CA GLU A 198 -2.48 13.03 -4.21
C GLU A 198 -2.83 13.03 -2.73
N ILE A 199 -2.20 13.89 -1.92
CA ILE A 199 -2.41 13.95 -0.47
C ILE A 199 -3.68 14.71 -0.12
N LEU A 200 -4.48 14.10 0.77
CA LEU A 200 -5.54 14.73 1.53
C LEU A 200 -4.96 15.17 2.88
N PRO A 201 -4.87 16.47 3.19
CA PRO A 201 -4.49 16.92 4.52
C PRO A 201 -5.43 16.40 5.62
N VAL A 202 -4.87 15.93 6.72
CA VAL A 202 -5.61 15.39 7.86
C VAL A 202 -5.52 16.36 9.03
N ALA A 203 -6.66 16.82 9.53
CA ALA A 203 -6.74 17.61 10.75
C ALA A 203 -6.59 16.69 11.96
N ILE A 204 -5.51 16.88 12.74
CA ILE A 204 -5.21 16.12 13.94
C ILE A 204 -5.70 16.89 15.16
N PRO A 205 -6.67 16.34 15.92
CA PRO A 205 -7.16 16.98 17.12
C PRO A 205 -6.03 17.27 18.11
N GLN A 206 -6.01 18.46 18.67
CA GLN A 206 -5.08 18.84 19.72
C GLN A 206 -5.79 18.85 21.08
N ARG A 207 -5.05 18.55 22.15
CA ARG A 207 -5.60 18.61 23.51
C ARG A 207 -6.13 20.01 23.87
N LYS A 208 -5.53 21.05 23.31
CA LYS A 208 -5.95 22.45 23.43
C LYS A 208 -5.65 23.17 22.11
N GLY A 209 -6.51 24.12 21.74
CA GLY A 209 -6.35 24.94 20.53
C GLY A 209 -6.90 24.30 19.26
N GLU A 210 -6.56 24.87 18.10
CA GLU A 210 -7.01 24.41 16.80
C GLU A 210 -6.33 23.10 16.40
N PRO A 211 -6.98 22.26 15.57
CA PRO A 211 -6.37 21.05 15.04
C PRO A 211 -5.09 21.37 14.25
N LYS A 212 -4.07 20.55 14.41
CA LYS A 212 -2.86 20.63 13.60
C LYS A 212 -3.13 19.97 12.24
N ILE A 213 -2.88 20.69 11.15
CA ILE A 213 -2.97 20.11 9.80
C ILE A 213 -1.73 19.27 9.52
N PHE A 214 -1.94 18.01 9.19
CA PHE A 214 -0.92 17.06 8.78
C PHE A 214 -1.10 16.78 7.28
N ASP A 215 -0.18 17.27 6.46
CA ASP A 215 -0.26 17.32 4.99
C ASP A 215 1.00 16.82 4.28
N THR A 216 1.96 16.30 5.02
CA THR A 216 3.25 15.84 4.51
C THR A 216 3.61 14.50 5.16
N ASP A 217 4.16 13.57 4.38
CA ASP A 217 4.62 12.27 4.89
C ASP A 217 5.69 12.47 5.97
N GLU A 218 5.53 11.78 7.12
CA GLU A 218 6.31 12.02 8.33
C GLU A 218 7.67 11.32 8.34
N CYS A 219 7.78 10.19 7.64
CA CYS A 219 8.93 9.29 7.78
C CYS A 219 10.17 9.68 6.96
N PRO A 220 10.06 10.37 5.80
CA PRO A 220 11.24 10.75 5.03
C PRO A 220 12.18 11.65 5.84
N ARG A 221 13.46 11.28 5.88
CA ARG A 221 14.49 11.96 6.65
C ARG A 221 15.80 12.07 5.90
N GLU A 222 16.56 13.10 6.19
CA GLU A 222 17.94 13.19 5.74
C GLU A 222 18.77 12.06 6.37
N THR A 223 19.56 11.40 5.56
CA THR A 223 20.49 10.34 5.96
C THR A 223 21.68 10.28 5.01
N SER A 224 22.69 9.48 5.35
CA SER A 224 23.86 9.25 4.50
C SER A 224 24.25 7.78 4.49
N ILE A 225 25.09 7.39 3.54
CA ILE A 225 25.59 6.00 3.48
C ILE A 225 26.39 5.64 4.74
N GLU A 226 27.13 6.60 5.31
CA GLU A 226 27.88 6.42 6.54
C GLU A 226 26.97 6.23 7.75
N ALA A 227 25.83 6.89 7.80
CA ALA A 227 24.84 6.72 8.85
C ALA A 227 24.14 5.36 8.73
N LEU A 228 23.73 4.98 7.52
CA LEU A 228 23.08 3.69 7.27
C LEU A 228 24.02 2.51 7.55
N SER A 229 25.28 2.58 7.11
CA SER A 229 26.27 1.51 7.29
C SER A 229 26.60 1.21 8.77
N LYS A 230 26.43 2.18 9.67
CA LYS A 230 26.63 2.02 11.12
C LYS A 230 25.47 1.35 11.83
N MET A 231 24.29 1.22 11.17
CA MET A 231 23.12 0.58 11.79
C MET A 231 23.37 -0.92 11.96
N GLY A 232 23.03 -1.45 13.13
CA GLY A 232 23.07 -2.88 13.40
C GLY A 232 22.00 -3.65 12.62
N ALA A 233 22.28 -4.92 12.32
CA ALA A 233 21.28 -5.84 11.77
C ALA A 233 20.13 -6.01 12.77
N ALA A 234 18.88 -5.91 12.27
CA ALA A 234 17.69 -5.85 13.12
C ALA A 234 17.06 -7.22 13.39
N PHE A 235 17.22 -8.21 12.50
CA PHE A 235 16.47 -9.46 12.54
C PHE A 235 17.33 -10.69 12.83
N GLN A 236 18.61 -10.68 12.44
CA GLN A 236 19.54 -11.73 12.79
C GLN A 236 20.96 -11.19 12.99
N LYS A 237 21.73 -11.85 13.84
CA LYS A 237 23.13 -11.48 14.08
C LYS A 237 23.96 -11.64 12.80
N GLY A 238 24.65 -10.57 12.40
CA GLY A 238 25.44 -10.57 11.16
C GLY A 238 24.63 -10.45 9.89
N GLY A 239 23.32 -10.20 9.98
CA GLY A 239 22.44 -10.00 8.84
C GLY A 239 22.67 -8.67 8.12
N VAL A 240 21.97 -8.50 7.00
CA VAL A 240 22.10 -7.33 6.11
C VAL A 240 20.92 -6.37 6.21
N THR A 241 19.83 -6.78 6.87
CA THR A 241 18.60 -5.98 7.04
C THR A 241 18.69 -5.15 8.32
N THR A 242 18.44 -3.85 8.18
CA THR A 242 18.46 -2.88 9.29
C THR A 242 17.18 -2.06 9.34
N ALA A 243 16.97 -1.31 10.41
CA ALA A 243 15.88 -0.33 10.48
C ALA A 243 16.01 0.81 9.43
N GLY A 244 17.18 1.00 8.82
CA GLY A 244 17.40 2.02 7.80
C GLY A 244 17.10 1.55 6.39
N ASN A 245 17.09 0.23 6.13
CA ASN A 245 16.84 -0.36 4.82
C ASN A 245 15.57 -1.27 4.79
N ALA A 246 14.81 -1.29 5.89
CA ALA A 246 13.47 -1.85 5.98
C ALA A 246 12.41 -0.77 5.77
N SER A 247 11.22 -1.14 5.31
CA SER A 247 10.08 -0.22 5.27
C SER A 247 9.68 0.25 6.68
N VAL A 248 9.19 1.49 6.77
CA VAL A 248 8.75 2.04 8.05
C VAL A 248 7.34 1.53 8.38
N ILE A 249 7.14 1.00 9.60
CA ILE A 249 5.81 0.72 10.16
C ILE A 249 5.03 2.03 10.21
N SER A 250 3.81 2.06 9.67
CA SER A 250 3.14 3.32 9.40
C SER A 250 1.62 3.22 9.47
N ASP A 251 0.98 4.39 9.57
CA ASP A 251 -0.45 4.59 9.57
C ASP A 251 -0.86 5.38 8.33
N GLY A 252 -2.00 5.04 7.72
CA GLY A 252 -2.48 5.79 6.56
C GLY A 252 -3.62 5.09 5.82
N ALA A 253 -4.17 5.79 4.84
CA ALA A 253 -5.24 5.28 3.97
C ALA A 253 -5.09 5.83 2.54
N ALA A 254 -5.62 5.09 1.57
CA ALA A 254 -5.69 5.50 0.18
C ALA A 254 -6.96 4.95 -0.46
N ALA A 255 -7.54 5.70 -1.40
CA ALA A 255 -8.72 5.28 -2.15
C ALA A 255 -8.68 5.79 -3.59
N VAL A 256 -9.27 5.01 -4.48
CA VAL A 256 -9.57 5.38 -5.86
C VAL A 256 -11.06 5.18 -6.13
N VAL A 257 -11.62 5.95 -7.07
CA VAL A 257 -12.94 5.68 -7.64
C VAL A 257 -12.75 4.96 -8.96
N VAL A 258 -13.24 3.73 -9.03
CA VAL A 258 -13.25 2.88 -10.23
C VAL A 258 -14.66 2.86 -10.78
N MET A 259 -14.80 3.12 -12.08
CA MET A 259 -16.12 3.09 -12.70
C MET A 259 -16.06 2.63 -14.17
N SER A 260 -17.23 2.30 -14.74
CA SER A 260 -17.26 2.03 -16.17
C SER A 260 -16.98 3.31 -16.95
N ARG A 261 -16.28 3.19 -18.10
CA ARG A 261 -16.02 4.32 -18.98
C ARG A 261 -17.32 5.03 -19.35
N GLN A 262 -18.36 4.27 -19.65
CA GLN A 262 -19.68 4.83 -19.97
C GLN A 262 -20.21 5.70 -18.82
N ALA A 263 -20.21 5.22 -17.58
CA ALA A 263 -20.67 6.01 -16.43
C ALA A 263 -19.79 7.24 -16.18
N ALA A 264 -18.47 7.15 -16.43
CA ALA A 264 -17.56 8.28 -16.32
C ALA A 264 -17.89 9.38 -17.34
N GLU A 265 -18.16 9.00 -18.57
CA GLU A 265 -18.55 9.91 -19.64
C GLU A 265 -19.92 10.55 -19.37
N GLU A 266 -20.92 9.75 -18.94
CA GLU A 266 -22.25 10.22 -18.58
C GLU A 266 -22.24 11.24 -17.43
N LEU A 267 -21.35 11.06 -16.44
CA LEU A 267 -21.19 11.97 -15.30
C LEU A 267 -20.21 13.12 -15.56
N GLY A 268 -19.52 13.12 -16.72
CA GLY A 268 -18.51 14.11 -17.06
C GLY A 268 -17.27 14.06 -16.17
N CYS A 269 -16.91 12.86 -15.68
CA CYS A 269 -15.73 12.67 -14.84
C CYS A 269 -14.43 12.69 -15.66
N GLU A 270 -13.39 13.29 -15.13
CA GLU A 270 -12.04 13.19 -15.71
C GLU A 270 -11.50 11.76 -15.53
N ILE A 271 -11.11 11.11 -16.62
CA ILE A 271 -10.47 9.79 -16.58
C ILE A 271 -8.98 9.97 -16.36
N LEU A 272 -8.50 9.56 -15.19
CA LEU A 272 -7.08 9.62 -14.83
C LEU A 272 -6.27 8.48 -15.44
N ALA A 273 -6.86 7.27 -15.47
CA ALA A 273 -6.25 6.08 -16.05
C ALA A 273 -7.30 5.02 -16.38
N THR A 274 -6.99 4.15 -17.33
CA THR A 274 -7.73 2.92 -17.62
C THR A 274 -7.04 1.75 -16.92
N ILE A 275 -7.82 0.87 -16.29
CA ILE A 275 -7.31 -0.34 -15.67
C ILE A 275 -7.10 -1.40 -16.75
N GLY A 276 -5.85 -1.84 -16.93
CA GLY A 276 -5.45 -2.90 -17.83
C GLY A 276 -5.48 -4.28 -17.16
N ALA A 277 -4.55 -5.15 -17.57
CA ALA A 277 -4.43 -6.50 -17.04
C ALA A 277 -4.10 -6.53 -15.54
N GLN A 278 -4.53 -7.61 -14.90
CA GLN A 278 -4.35 -7.90 -13.49
C GLN A 278 -3.75 -9.30 -13.33
N ALA A 279 -2.83 -9.47 -12.37
CA ALA A 279 -2.26 -10.76 -12.05
C ALA A 279 -2.00 -10.93 -10.56
N SER A 280 -2.06 -12.19 -10.12
CA SER A 280 -1.48 -12.65 -8.85
C SER A 280 -0.58 -13.83 -9.13
N TYR A 281 0.43 -14.03 -8.30
CA TYR A 281 1.34 -15.17 -8.40
C TYR A 281 1.75 -15.64 -7.01
N GLY A 282 1.75 -16.97 -6.78
CA GLY A 282 2.14 -17.59 -5.53
C GLY A 282 3.50 -18.26 -5.65
N ILE A 283 4.33 -18.16 -4.60
CA ILE A 283 5.64 -18.79 -4.47
C ILE A 283 5.82 -19.37 -3.07
N ASP A 284 6.95 -20.00 -2.81
CA ASP A 284 7.36 -20.44 -1.47
C ASP A 284 7.36 -19.25 -0.49
N MET A 285 6.62 -19.36 0.62
CA MET A 285 6.41 -18.28 1.59
C MET A 285 7.69 -17.67 2.12
N LYS A 286 8.73 -18.46 2.34
CA LYS A 286 10.02 -17.98 2.86
C LYS A 286 10.71 -16.95 1.95
N TYR A 287 10.39 -16.97 0.65
CA TYR A 287 10.92 -16.03 -0.35
C TYR A 287 9.87 -15.00 -0.83
N VAL A 288 8.78 -14.86 -0.09
CA VAL A 288 7.61 -14.04 -0.47
C VAL A 288 7.97 -12.65 -1.00
N LEU A 289 9.00 -12.03 -0.44
CA LEU A 289 9.35 -10.64 -0.76
C LEU A 289 9.82 -10.43 -2.20
N VAL A 290 10.19 -11.51 -2.91
CA VAL A 290 10.57 -11.43 -4.33
C VAL A 290 9.49 -11.96 -5.29
N ALA A 291 8.30 -12.25 -4.82
CA ALA A 291 7.18 -12.72 -5.63
C ALA A 291 6.81 -11.81 -6.83
N PRO A 292 7.03 -10.47 -6.79
CA PRO A 292 6.84 -9.61 -7.98
C PRO A 292 7.64 -10.04 -9.21
N ILE A 293 8.77 -10.77 -9.05
CA ILE A 293 9.57 -11.32 -10.17
C ILE A 293 8.70 -12.16 -11.13
N TRP A 294 7.65 -12.80 -10.61
CA TRP A 294 6.74 -13.62 -11.43
C TRP A 294 5.41 -12.91 -11.72
N ALA A 295 4.92 -12.09 -10.80
CA ALA A 295 3.65 -11.38 -10.98
C ALA A 295 3.73 -10.30 -12.07
N VAL A 296 4.84 -9.56 -12.13
CA VAL A 296 5.05 -8.50 -13.14
C VAL A 296 5.12 -9.06 -14.57
N PRO A 297 5.97 -10.05 -14.91
CA PRO A 297 5.93 -10.63 -16.25
C PRO A 297 4.58 -11.26 -16.59
N LYS A 298 3.90 -11.88 -15.60
CA LYS A 298 2.57 -12.46 -15.82
C LYS A 298 1.52 -11.41 -16.21
N VAL A 299 1.53 -10.25 -15.56
CA VAL A 299 0.58 -9.18 -15.87
C VAL A 299 0.90 -8.53 -17.21
N LEU A 300 2.18 -8.35 -17.52
CA LEU A 300 2.63 -7.80 -18.80
C LEU A 300 2.28 -8.74 -19.98
N ALA A 301 2.49 -10.04 -19.82
CA ALA A 301 2.10 -11.02 -20.82
C ALA A 301 0.58 -11.00 -21.11
N LYS A 302 -0.26 -10.81 -20.09
CA LYS A 302 -1.71 -10.62 -20.26
C LYS A 302 -2.07 -9.34 -20.99
N GLU A 303 -1.28 -8.29 -20.82
CA GLU A 303 -1.47 -7.00 -21.49
C GLU A 303 -0.87 -6.97 -22.90
N GLY A 304 -0.04 -7.95 -23.24
CA GLY A 304 0.71 -8.01 -24.51
C GLY A 304 1.88 -7.03 -24.56
N LEU A 305 2.50 -6.72 -23.41
CA LEU A 305 3.61 -5.78 -23.26
C LEU A 305 4.90 -6.49 -22.87
N ALA A 306 6.02 -5.95 -23.33
CA ALA A 306 7.36 -6.23 -22.80
C ALA A 306 7.72 -5.24 -21.68
N ILE A 307 8.71 -5.56 -20.85
CA ILE A 307 9.12 -4.72 -19.71
C ILE A 307 9.61 -3.33 -20.16
N ASP A 308 10.35 -3.25 -21.23
CA ASP A 308 10.90 -2.01 -21.79
C ASP A 308 9.82 -1.03 -22.32
N GLN A 309 8.62 -1.54 -22.64
CA GLN A 309 7.47 -0.76 -23.05
C GLN A 309 6.70 -0.12 -21.90
N VAL A 310 7.08 -0.40 -20.66
CA VAL A 310 6.50 0.23 -19.47
C VAL A 310 7.26 1.51 -19.15
N ASP A 311 6.51 2.60 -18.97
CA ASP A 311 7.09 3.91 -18.66
C ASP A 311 7.47 4.07 -17.20
N LEU A 312 6.63 3.53 -16.29
CA LEU A 312 6.83 3.65 -14.84
C LEU A 312 6.44 2.38 -14.09
N PHE A 313 7.24 2.07 -13.08
CA PHE A 313 6.98 1.00 -12.13
C PHE A 313 6.87 1.57 -10.70
N GLU A 314 5.85 1.15 -9.97
CA GLU A 314 5.77 1.30 -8.52
C GLU A 314 5.78 -0.11 -7.90
N ILE A 315 6.95 -0.55 -7.47
CA ILE A 315 7.17 -1.81 -6.77
C ILE A 315 7.28 -1.50 -5.28
N ASN A 316 6.38 -2.04 -4.47
CA ASN A 316 6.40 -1.74 -3.04
C ASN A 316 7.72 -2.16 -2.39
N GLU A 317 8.32 -1.22 -1.68
CA GLU A 317 9.59 -1.42 -0.97
C GLU A 317 9.34 -2.01 0.42
N ALA A 318 8.91 -3.27 0.51
CA ALA A 318 8.78 -3.92 1.82
C ALA A 318 10.14 -3.92 2.56
N PHE A 319 11.21 -4.17 1.81
CA PHE A 319 12.61 -4.03 2.22
C PHE A 319 13.45 -3.62 1.01
N ALA A 320 14.52 -2.88 1.23
CA ALA A 320 15.44 -2.49 0.15
C ALA A 320 16.05 -3.72 -0.54
N GLY A 321 16.41 -4.75 0.23
CA GLY A 321 17.01 -5.98 -0.30
C GLY A 321 16.11 -6.71 -1.29
N SER A 322 14.87 -6.93 -0.92
CA SER A 322 13.90 -7.59 -1.80
C SER A 322 13.58 -6.76 -3.05
N THR A 323 13.49 -5.43 -2.90
CA THR A 323 13.26 -4.56 -4.06
C THR A 323 14.44 -4.58 -5.02
N CYS A 324 15.69 -4.54 -4.50
CA CYS A 324 16.89 -4.71 -5.30
C CYS A 324 16.89 -6.05 -6.06
N ALA A 325 16.49 -7.15 -5.38
CA ALA A 325 16.40 -8.47 -6.02
C ALA A 325 15.36 -8.50 -7.15
N VAL A 326 14.19 -7.87 -6.95
CA VAL A 326 13.17 -7.75 -8.01
C VAL A 326 13.69 -6.93 -9.17
N MET A 327 14.29 -5.76 -8.91
CA MET A 327 14.84 -4.90 -9.96
C MET A 327 15.97 -5.60 -10.75
N GLN A 328 16.87 -6.30 -10.06
CA GLN A 328 17.93 -7.08 -10.70
C GLN A 328 17.39 -8.20 -11.58
N ALA A 329 16.42 -8.98 -11.06
CA ALA A 329 15.89 -10.15 -11.77
C ALA A 329 15.02 -9.77 -12.98
N LEU A 330 14.39 -8.60 -12.97
CA LEU A 330 13.54 -8.08 -14.05
C LEU A 330 14.26 -7.02 -14.91
N GLU A 331 15.52 -6.71 -14.59
CA GLU A 331 16.31 -5.66 -15.29
C GLU A 331 15.56 -4.31 -15.34
N LEU A 332 14.87 -3.93 -14.22
CA LEU A 332 14.12 -2.69 -14.17
C LEU A 332 15.04 -1.47 -14.13
N ASP A 333 14.73 -0.48 -14.96
CA ASP A 333 15.41 0.80 -14.96
C ASP A 333 15.14 1.58 -13.67
N PRO A 334 16.16 1.95 -12.89
CA PRO A 334 15.99 2.76 -11.67
C PRO A 334 15.33 4.12 -11.93
N GLU A 335 15.50 4.71 -13.13
CA GLU A 335 14.90 6.01 -13.47
C GLU A 335 13.41 5.90 -13.86
N LYS A 336 12.91 4.67 -13.99
CA LYS A 336 11.50 4.35 -14.20
C LYS A 336 10.84 3.69 -12.98
N THR A 337 11.61 3.32 -11.95
CA THR A 337 11.13 2.54 -10.80
C THR A 337 11.18 3.36 -9.52
N ASN A 338 10.04 3.46 -8.80
CA ASN A 338 9.91 4.15 -7.51
C ASN A 338 10.55 5.55 -7.52
N VAL A 339 10.23 6.31 -8.55
CA VAL A 339 10.94 7.55 -8.90
C VAL A 339 10.73 8.70 -7.90
N ASN A 340 9.78 8.55 -6.99
CA ASN A 340 9.50 9.49 -5.90
C ASN A 340 9.85 8.90 -4.51
N GLY A 341 10.69 7.87 -4.47
CA GLY A 341 10.90 7.06 -3.28
C GLY A 341 9.73 6.09 -3.03
N GLY A 342 9.86 5.21 -2.07
CA GLY A 342 8.87 4.19 -1.75
C GLY A 342 8.75 3.93 -0.26
N SER A 343 8.26 2.76 0.11
CA SER A 343 7.89 2.44 1.50
C SER A 343 9.05 2.42 2.49
N VAL A 344 10.29 2.27 2.03
CA VAL A 344 11.49 2.41 2.89
C VAL A 344 11.59 3.82 3.43
N ALA A 345 11.30 4.84 2.62
CA ALA A 345 11.32 6.24 3.02
C ALA A 345 9.97 6.74 3.50
N LEU A 346 8.89 6.46 2.74
CA LEU A 346 7.56 7.03 2.96
C LEU A 346 6.78 6.31 4.07
N GLY A 347 6.93 4.98 4.16
CA GLY A 347 6.17 4.13 5.09
C GLY A 347 5.30 3.08 4.39
N HIS A 348 4.91 2.05 5.18
CA HIS A 348 4.20 0.87 4.71
C HIS A 348 2.99 0.52 5.59
N PRO A 349 1.90 1.30 5.55
CA PRO A 349 0.64 0.90 6.18
C PRO A 349 0.05 -0.29 5.41
N ILE A 350 0.28 -1.51 5.92
CA ILE A 350 0.20 -2.77 5.13
C ILE A 350 -1.11 -2.92 4.37
N GLY A 351 -2.26 -2.68 4.99
CA GLY A 351 -3.57 -2.81 4.35
C GLY A 351 -3.90 -1.71 3.34
N ALA A 352 -3.21 -0.56 3.41
CA ALA A 352 -3.42 0.59 2.52
C ALA A 352 -2.39 0.69 1.38
N SER A 353 -1.22 0.09 1.55
CA SER A 353 -0.06 0.30 0.67
C SER A 353 -0.33 -0.02 -0.79
N GLY A 354 -1.16 -1.04 -1.10
CA GLY A 354 -1.46 -1.39 -2.49
C GLY A 354 -2.15 -0.27 -3.27
N CYS A 355 -3.06 0.47 -2.64
CA CYS A 355 -3.68 1.64 -3.24
C CYS A 355 -2.75 2.86 -3.16
N ARG A 356 -1.96 3.00 -2.09
CA ARG A 356 -0.97 4.09 -1.96
C ARG A 356 0.00 4.10 -3.15
N VAL A 357 0.60 2.95 -3.49
CA VAL A 357 1.54 2.87 -4.62
C VAL A 357 0.84 3.16 -5.95
N LEU A 358 -0.41 2.71 -6.12
CA LEU A 358 -1.19 3.00 -7.31
C LEU A 358 -1.52 4.49 -7.45
N VAL A 359 -1.90 5.14 -6.36
CA VAL A 359 -2.18 6.60 -6.32
C VAL A 359 -0.93 7.37 -6.76
N THR A 360 0.22 7.08 -6.18
CA THR A 360 1.49 7.73 -6.53
C THR A 360 1.87 7.46 -8.00
N LEU A 361 1.70 6.23 -8.47
CA LEU A 361 1.94 5.86 -9.88
C LEU A 361 1.09 6.70 -10.84
N ILE A 362 -0.21 6.79 -10.59
CA ILE A 362 -1.15 7.54 -11.47
C ILE A 362 -0.76 9.02 -11.50
N HIS A 363 -0.51 9.65 -10.36
CA HIS A 363 -0.13 11.07 -10.30
C HIS A 363 1.23 11.33 -10.98
N GLU A 364 2.17 10.42 -10.86
CA GLU A 364 3.46 10.54 -11.54
C GLU A 364 3.34 10.32 -13.05
N MET A 365 2.48 9.38 -13.49
CA MET A 365 2.16 9.19 -14.92
C MET A 365 1.53 10.46 -15.51
N ILE A 366 0.62 11.12 -14.77
CA ILE A 366 0.02 12.39 -15.19
C ILE A 366 1.11 13.47 -15.31
N ARG A 367 1.98 13.57 -14.32
CA ARG A 367 3.05 14.59 -14.28
C ARG A 367 4.06 14.44 -15.42
N ARG A 368 4.40 13.19 -15.80
CA ARG A 368 5.39 12.89 -16.87
C ARG A 368 4.76 12.70 -18.24
N ASP A 369 3.44 12.72 -18.36
CA ASP A 369 2.68 12.30 -19.53
C ASP A 369 3.01 10.86 -19.98
N SER A 370 3.30 9.99 -19.00
CA SER A 370 3.57 8.56 -19.22
C SER A 370 2.28 7.84 -19.61
N LYS A 371 2.39 6.82 -20.46
CA LYS A 371 1.22 6.10 -21.03
C LYS A 371 0.95 4.78 -20.34
N THR A 372 1.98 4.11 -19.83
CA THR A 372 1.85 2.78 -19.23
C THR A 372 2.57 2.72 -17.88
N GLY A 373 1.86 2.28 -16.85
CA GLY A 373 2.40 2.09 -15.52
C GLY A 373 2.07 0.71 -14.96
N VAL A 374 2.94 0.19 -14.10
CA VAL A 374 2.74 -1.07 -13.37
C VAL A 374 2.91 -0.85 -11.88
N ALA A 375 1.89 -1.22 -11.11
CA ALA A 375 1.96 -1.31 -9.65
C ALA A 375 2.06 -2.77 -9.23
N SER A 376 3.00 -3.12 -8.34
CA SER A 376 3.13 -4.48 -7.82
C SER A 376 3.60 -4.49 -6.36
N LEU A 377 3.10 -5.47 -5.60
CA LEU A 377 3.48 -5.71 -4.22
C LEU A 377 3.67 -7.20 -3.97
N CYS A 378 4.73 -7.54 -3.24
CA CYS A 378 4.77 -8.79 -2.48
C CYS A 378 3.81 -8.70 -1.29
N LEU A 379 3.31 -9.82 -0.82
CA LEU A 379 2.39 -9.87 0.31
C LEU A 379 2.56 -11.17 1.11
N GLY A 380 2.42 -11.10 2.42
CA GLY A 380 2.49 -12.25 3.30
C GLY A 380 1.63 -13.41 2.80
N GLY A 381 2.03 -14.65 3.10
CA GLY A 381 1.39 -15.83 2.56
C GLY A 381 2.02 -16.36 1.26
N GLY A 382 3.14 -15.78 0.82
CA GLY A 382 3.88 -16.29 -0.34
C GLY A 382 3.35 -15.83 -1.69
N GLU A 383 2.80 -14.61 -1.80
CA GLU A 383 2.18 -14.15 -3.03
C GLU A 383 2.65 -12.74 -3.46
N ALA A 384 2.31 -12.37 -4.69
CA ALA A 384 2.32 -11.00 -5.18
C ALA A 384 1.06 -10.69 -5.98
N VAL A 385 0.74 -9.39 -6.06
CA VAL A 385 -0.25 -8.82 -6.97
C VAL A 385 0.42 -7.82 -7.90
N ALA A 386 -0.08 -7.71 -9.13
CA ALA A 386 0.36 -6.74 -10.12
C ALA A 386 -0.82 -6.22 -10.94
N LEU A 387 -0.79 -4.94 -11.27
CA LEU A 387 -1.81 -4.22 -12.02
C LEU A 387 -1.17 -3.30 -13.04
N VAL A 388 -1.65 -3.35 -14.30
CA VAL A 388 -1.30 -2.39 -15.34
C VAL A 388 -2.33 -1.26 -15.36
N VAL A 389 -1.88 -0.03 -15.51
CA VAL A 389 -2.72 1.15 -15.76
C VAL A 389 -2.21 1.88 -17.01
N LYS A 390 -3.16 2.44 -17.79
CA LYS A 390 -2.87 3.13 -19.07
C LYS A 390 -3.52 4.51 -19.12
N ARG A 391 -2.86 5.43 -19.83
CA ARG A 391 -3.35 6.81 -20.07
C ARG A 391 -3.38 7.13 -21.55
#